data_1cba09eaf356bd78e2f31b2d2d90c60f
#
_entry.id   1cba09eaf356bd78e2f31b2d2d90c60f
#
_cell.length_a   1.000
_cell.length_b   1.000
_cell.length_c   1.000
_cell.angle_alpha   90.00
_cell.angle_beta   90.00
_cell.angle_gamma   90.00
#
_symmetry.space_group_name_H-M   'P 1'
#
loop_
_entity.id
_entity.type
_entity.pdbx_description
1 polymer ?
#
loop_
_entity_poly.entity_id
_entity_poly.type
_entity_poly.pdbx_seq_one_letter_code
_entity_poly.pdbx_strand_id
1 'polypeptide(L)'
;RQQQIALGGEAMAQGRAAKLLRPGAREADVATVAAGMRRLRRDGYLAAAWMLAHDDIHCWLADYRGRLSVWCGEQDAITQPELAQGVALRYGAPYIAIPQAGHASYLDNEIFFNQQLLRIGEEVRDECTN
;
A
#
# COMPACT_ATOMS: atom_id res chain seq x y z
N ARG A 1 4.36 -15.77 -9.20
CA ARG A 1 4.97 -14.42 -9.39
C ARG A 1 6.14 -14.42 -10.38
N GLN A 2 7.13 -15.32 -10.27
CA GLN A 2 8.31 -15.34 -11.15
C GLN A 2 7.95 -15.53 -12.64
N GLN A 3 6.95 -16.36 -12.97
CA GLN A 3 6.52 -16.57 -14.35
C GLN A 3 5.87 -15.32 -14.98
N GLN A 4 5.09 -14.55 -14.21
CA GLN A 4 4.49 -13.30 -14.70
C GLN A 4 5.52 -12.19 -14.92
N ILE A 5 6.57 -12.17 -14.10
CA ILE A 5 7.69 -11.24 -14.24
C ILE A 5 8.46 -11.48 -15.54
N ALA A 6 8.63 -12.75 -15.92
CA ALA A 6 9.29 -13.12 -17.19
C ALA A 6 8.52 -12.64 -18.42
N LEU A 7 7.21 -12.46 -18.33
CA LEU A 7 6.34 -12.02 -19.43
C LEU A 7 6.27 -10.49 -19.59
N GLY A 8 6.85 -9.71 -18.66
CA GLY A 8 6.94 -8.24 -18.76
C GLY A 8 5.74 -7.47 -18.21
N GLY A 9 5.83 -6.14 -18.29
CA GLY A 9 4.87 -5.21 -17.67
C GLY A 9 3.45 -5.32 -18.21
N GLU A 10 3.27 -5.69 -19.47
CA GLU A 10 1.93 -5.88 -20.08
C GLU A 10 1.18 -7.06 -19.44
N ALA A 11 1.84 -8.21 -19.30
CA ALA A 11 1.23 -9.37 -18.64
C ALA A 11 0.93 -9.10 -17.15
N MET A 12 1.78 -8.33 -16.50
CA MET A 12 1.53 -7.85 -15.14
C MET A 12 0.29 -6.95 -15.06
N ALA A 13 0.16 -6.01 -15.98
CA ALA A 13 -0.98 -5.09 -16.06
C ALA A 13 -2.29 -5.86 -16.26
N GLN A 14 -2.33 -6.75 -17.25
CA GLN A 14 -3.53 -7.55 -17.54
C GLN A 14 -3.93 -8.49 -16.40
N GLY A 15 -2.95 -9.14 -15.76
CA GLY A 15 -3.23 -10.16 -14.74
C GLY A 15 -3.43 -9.63 -13.33
N ARG A 16 -2.99 -8.42 -13.01
CA ARG A 16 -2.89 -7.94 -11.64
C ARG A 16 -3.49 -6.58 -11.35
N ALA A 17 -3.67 -5.70 -12.36
CA ALA A 17 -4.09 -4.32 -12.08
C ALA A 17 -5.38 -4.26 -11.26
N ALA A 18 -6.41 -4.98 -11.68
CA ALA A 18 -7.69 -4.99 -10.96
C ALA A 18 -7.59 -5.59 -9.55
N LYS A 19 -6.60 -6.47 -9.28
CA LYS A 19 -6.42 -7.12 -7.97
C LYS A 19 -5.83 -6.19 -6.91
N LEU A 20 -5.28 -5.05 -7.31
CA LEU A 20 -4.78 -4.04 -6.38
C LEU A 20 -5.87 -3.08 -5.91
N LEU A 21 -7.04 -3.15 -6.50
CA LEU A 21 -8.17 -2.29 -6.19
C LEU A 21 -9.28 -3.11 -5.53
N ARG A 22 -10.25 -2.39 -4.95
CA ARG A 22 -11.45 -3.02 -4.41
C ARG A 22 -12.25 -3.75 -5.50
N PRO A 23 -13.06 -4.75 -5.15
CA PRO A 23 -14.01 -5.35 -6.08
C PRO A 23 -14.96 -4.29 -6.67
N GLY A 24 -15.12 -4.29 -7.99
CA GLY A 24 -15.95 -3.30 -8.68
C GLY A 24 -15.37 -1.89 -8.74
N ALA A 25 -14.03 -1.75 -8.66
CA ALA A 25 -13.35 -0.47 -8.87
C ALA A 25 -13.65 0.12 -10.25
N ARG A 26 -13.57 1.44 -10.37
CA ARG A 26 -13.80 2.15 -11.64
C ARG A 26 -12.79 1.71 -12.70
N GLU A 27 -13.23 1.58 -13.94
CA GLU A 27 -12.34 1.22 -15.06
C GLU A 27 -11.16 2.19 -15.22
N ALA A 28 -11.37 3.48 -14.95
CA ALA A 28 -10.32 4.49 -14.99
C ALA A 28 -9.20 4.23 -13.97
N ASP A 29 -9.55 3.74 -12.78
CA ASP A 29 -8.59 3.41 -11.73
C ASP A 29 -7.80 2.15 -12.09
N VAL A 30 -8.49 1.14 -12.63
CA VAL A 30 -7.84 -0.07 -13.18
C VAL A 30 -6.88 0.30 -14.30
N ALA A 31 -7.27 1.20 -15.22
CA ALA A 31 -6.42 1.67 -16.30
C ALA A 31 -5.19 2.42 -15.78
N THR A 32 -5.35 3.23 -14.73
CA THR A 32 -4.26 3.96 -14.06
C THR A 32 -3.22 3.00 -13.48
N VAL A 33 -3.66 1.99 -12.74
CA VAL A 33 -2.79 0.95 -12.18
C VAL A 33 -2.09 0.17 -13.30
N ALA A 34 -2.83 -0.23 -14.33
CA ALA A 34 -2.30 -0.96 -15.48
C ALA A 34 -1.23 -0.15 -16.22
N ALA A 35 -1.45 1.16 -16.41
CA ALA A 35 -0.47 2.05 -17.04
C ALA A 35 0.83 2.15 -16.22
N GLY A 36 0.73 2.18 -14.88
CA GLY A 36 1.87 2.10 -13.98
C GLY A 36 2.64 0.79 -14.13
N MET A 37 1.92 -0.34 -14.15
CA MET A 37 2.53 -1.67 -14.29
C MET A 37 3.25 -1.86 -15.63
N ARG A 38 2.72 -1.32 -16.72
CA ARG A 38 3.37 -1.37 -18.04
C ARG A 38 4.75 -0.70 -18.06
N ARG A 39 4.95 0.30 -17.21
CA ARG A 39 6.23 1.03 -17.09
C ARG A 39 7.23 0.37 -16.15
N LEU A 40 6.87 -0.73 -15.48
CA LEU A 40 7.77 -1.44 -14.58
C LEU A 40 8.97 -2.00 -15.35
N ARG A 41 10.15 -1.66 -14.87
CA ARG A 41 11.39 -2.24 -15.38
C ARG A 41 11.61 -3.58 -14.68
N ARG A 42 11.89 -4.61 -15.47
CA ARG A 42 12.07 -5.98 -14.98
C ARG A 42 13.07 -6.07 -13.82
N ASP A 43 14.25 -5.49 -14.00
CA ASP A 43 15.34 -5.59 -13.02
C ASP A 43 14.98 -4.89 -11.72
N GLY A 44 14.36 -3.70 -11.78
CA GLY A 44 13.87 -2.98 -10.60
C GLY A 44 12.78 -3.75 -9.88
N TYR A 45 11.86 -4.38 -10.61
CA TYR A 45 10.82 -5.18 -10.01
C TYR A 45 11.36 -6.45 -9.34
N LEU A 46 12.35 -7.12 -9.96
CA LEU A 46 13.01 -8.28 -9.37
C LEU A 46 13.76 -7.91 -8.09
N ALA A 47 14.47 -6.79 -8.09
CA ALA A 47 15.16 -6.28 -6.89
C ALA A 47 14.17 -5.97 -5.76
N ALA A 48 13.05 -5.30 -6.05
CA ALA A 48 12.00 -5.04 -5.06
C ALA A 48 11.34 -6.33 -4.54
N ALA A 49 11.08 -7.30 -5.42
CA ALA A 49 10.52 -8.58 -5.02
C ALA A 49 11.50 -9.40 -4.16
N TRP A 50 12.79 -9.32 -4.44
CA TRP A 50 13.83 -9.94 -3.63
C TRP A 50 13.89 -9.30 -2.24
N MET A 51 13.91 -7.96 -2.18
CA MET A 51 13.87 -7.21 -0.92
C MET A 51 12.67 -7.62 -0.06
N LEU A 52 11.46 -7.61 -0.63
CA LEU A 52 10.24 -8.01 0.08
C LEU A 52 10.25 -9.46 0.58
N ALA A 53 11.03 -10.34 -0.05
CA ALA A 53 11.13 -11.75 0.35
C ALA A 53 12.17 -11.99 1.47
N HIS A 54 13.11 -11.07 1.66
CA HIS A 54 14.26 -11.26 2.55
C HIS A 54 14.36 -10.20 3.65
N ASP A 55 13.53 -9.15 3.59
CA ASP A 55 13.49 -8.12 4.61
C ASP A 55 12.39 -8.40 5.64
N ASP A 56 12.66 -8.04 6.89
CA ASP A 56 11.71 -8.14 7.99
C ASP A 56 11.53 -6.75 8.61
N ILE A 57 10.37 -6.15 8.34
CA ILE A 57 9.99 -4.85 8.89
C ILE A 57 10.10 -4.79 10.42
N HIS A 58 9.96 -5.93 11.09
CA HIS A 58 10.02 -5.98 12.55
C HIS A 58 11.43 -5.70 13.10
N CYS A 59 12.46 -6.01 12.33
CA CYS A 59 13.84 -5.67 12.69
C CYS A 59 14.07 -4.14 12.72
N TRP A 60 13.37 -3.41 11.85
CA TRP A 60 13.51 -1.96 11.73
C TRP A 60 12.56 -1.20 12.66
N LEU A 61 11.32 -1.65 12.78
CA LEU A 61 10.31 -0.99 13.62
C LEU A 61 10.62 -1.11 15.12
N ALA A 62 11.37 -2.13 15.56
CA ALA A 62 11.76 -2.27 16.97
C ALA A 62 12.56 -1.06 17.49
N ASP A 63 13.39 -0.48 16.63
CA ASP A 63 14.25 0.67 16.97
C ASP A 63 13.71 2.01 16.47
N TYR A 64 12.60 2.01 15.75
CA TYR A 64 11.99 3.23 15.23
C TYR A 64 11.42 4.08 16.38
N ARG A 65 11.78 5.37 16.42
CA ARG A 65 11.37 6.32 17.45
C ARG A 65 10.48 7.45 16.93
N GLY A 66 10.20 7.45 15.61
CA GLY A 66 9.28 8.41 15.01
C GLY A 66 7.81 8.05 15.22
N ARG A 67 6.92 8.90 14.74
CA ARG A 67 5.48 8.62 14.72
C ARG A 67 5.20 7.50 13.72
N LEU A 68 4.40 6.55 14.12
CA LEU A 68 3.97 5.42 13.29
C LEU A 68 2.45 5.36 13.25
N SER A 69 1.88 5.23 12.07
CA SER A 69 0.49 4.81 11.88
C SER A 69 0.42 3.75 10.78
N VAL A 70 -0.47 2.81 10.90
CA VAL A 70 -0.65 1.71 9.95
C VAL A 70 -1.98 1.86 9.25
N TRP A 71 -1.97 1.90 7.92
CA TRP A 71 -3.16 2.10 7.11
C TRP A 71 -3.36 0.92 6.17
N CYS A 72 -4.59 0.48 6.02
CA CYS A 72 -4.93 -0.61 5.12
C CYS A 72 -6.34 -0.42 4.56
N GLY A 73 -6.54 -0.74 3.29
CA GLY A 73 -7.88 -0.81 2.71
C GLY A 73 -8.67 -1.96 3.33
N GLU A 74 -9.95 -1.74 3.67
CA GLU A 74 -10.81 -2.78 4.26
C GLU A 74 -10.97 -4.02 3.37
N GLN A 75 -10.78 -3.84 2.06
CA GLN A 75 -10.93 -4.89 1.03
C GLN A 75 -9.57 -5.25 0.39
N ASP A 76 -8.45 -5.01 1.09
CA ASP A 76 -7.13 -5.36 0.59
C ASP A 76 -6.96 -6.89 0.52
N ALA A 77 -6.97 -7.43 -0.69
CA ALA A 77 -6.78 -8.85 -0.96
C ALA A 77 -5.29 -9.24 -1.16
N ILE A 78 -4.38 -8.26 -1.17
CA ILE A 78 -2.94 -8.50 -1.34
C ILE A 78 -2.24 -8.59 0.02
N THR A 79 -2.43 -7.57 0.86
CA THR A 79 -1.97 -7.53 2.24
C THR A 79 -3.20 -7.42 3.12
N GLN A 80 -3.68 -8.57 3.59
CA GLN A 80 -4.94 -8.66 4.33
C GLN A 80 -4.93 -7.72 5.55
N PRO A 81 -6.06 -7.08 5.85
CA PRO A 81 -6.18 -6.12 6.96
C PRO A 81 -5.69 -6.65 8.31
N GLU A 82 -5.87 -7.94 8.57
CA GLU A 82 -5.44 -8.61 9.80
C GLU A 82 -3.93 -8.55 10.00
N LEU A 83 -3.15 -8.63 8.92
CA LEU A 83 -1.69 -8.49 8.98
C LEU A 83 -1.29 -7.07 9.36
N ALA A 84 -1.93 -6.08 8.77
CA ALA A 84 -1.69 -4.67 9.07
C ALA A 84 -2.10 -4.33 10.53
N GLN A 85 -3.25 -4.86 10.98
CA GLN A 85 -3.70 -4.73 12.37
C GLN A 85 -2.70 -5.37 13.35
N GLY A 86 -2.14 -6.53 13.00
CA GLY A 86 -1.11 -7.20 13.80
C GLY A 86 0.14 -6.33 13.97
N VAL A 87 0.58 -5.64 12.92
CA VAL A 87 1.70 -4.68 12.99
C VAL A 87 1.34 -3.51 13.91
N ALA A 88 0.18 -2.90 13.72
CA ALA A 88 -0.29 -1.77 14.54
C ALA A 88 -0.33 -2.15 16.03
N LEU A 89 -0.91 -3.30 16.34
CA LEU A 89 -1.01 -3.80 17.72
C LEU A 89 0.38 -4.04 18.34
N ARG A 90 1.27 -4.69 17.58
CA ARG A 90 2.62 -5.03 18.08
C ARG A 90 3.44 -3.81 18.45
N TYR A 91 3.29 -2.71 17.72
CA TYR A 91 4.08 -1.48 17.96
C TYR A 91 3.29 -0.35 18.62
N GLY A 92 2.08 -0.63 19.12
CA GLY A 92 1.24 0.37 19.76
C GLY A 92 0.87 1.55 18.85
N ALA A 93 0.81 1.30 17.53
CA ALA A 93 0.52 2.31 16.53
C ALA A 93 -0.98 2.40 16.25
N PRO A 94 -1.52 3.60 15.95
CA PRO A 94 -2.87 3.73 15.43
C PRO A 94 -3.06 2.92 14.13
N TYR A 95 -4.19 2.20 14.04
CA TYR A 95 -4.62 1.54 12.82
C TYR A 95 -5.75 2.31 12.17
N ILE A 96 -5.63 2.57 10.88
CA ILE A 96 -6.64 3.28 10.08
C ILE A 96 -7.11 2.37 8.95
N ALA A 97 -8.35 1.89 9.07
CA ALA A 97 -9.04 1.20 7.99
C ALA A 97 -9.53 2.22 6.97
N ILE A 98 -9.17 2.04 5.70
CA ILE A 98 -9.64 2.89 4.61
C ILE A 98 -10.88 2.24 4.01
N PRO A 99 -12.07 2.84 4.18
CA PRO A 99 -13.31 2.21 3.77
C PRO A 99 -13.41 2.08 2.26
N GLN A 100 -14.04 0.99 1.81
CA GLN A 100 -14.29 0.73 0.38
C GLN A 100 -13.00 0.79 -0.47
N ALA A 101 -11.88 0.29 0.03
CA ALA A 101 -10.59 0.34 -0.63
C ALA A 101 -9.85 -0.99 -0.57
N GLY A 102 -9.14 -1.31 -1.64
CA GLY A 102 -8.21 -2.42 -1.75
C GLY A 102 -6.77 -2.00 -1.43
N HIS A 103 -5.80 -2.67 -2.05
CA HIS A 103 -4.37 -2.43 -1.82
C HIS A 103 -3.91 -1.04 -2.28
N ALA A 104 -4.41 -0.55 -3.42
CA ALA A 104 -4.18 0.82 -3.88
C ALA A 104 -5.25 1.78 -3.30
N SER A 105 -5.31 1.84 -1.99
CA SER A 105 -6.34 2.54 -1.24
C SER A 105 -6.42 4.04 -1.53
N TYR A 106 -5.30 4.66 -1.91
CA TYR A 106 -5.20 6.05 -2.33
C TYR A 106 -5.92 6.34 -3.65
N LEU A 107 -6.19 5.33 -4.48
CA LEU A 107 -7.02 5.43 -5.70
C LEU A 107 -8.47 5.08 -5.41
N ASP A 108 -8.70 4.00 -4.67
CA ASP A 108 -10.04 3.52 -4.39
C ASP A 108 -10.87 4.49 -3.55
N ASN A 109 -10.24 5.18 -2.59
CA ASN A 109 -10.87 6.18 -1.73
C ASN A 109 -9.93 7.36 -1.48
N GLU A 110 -9.66 8.12 -2.54
CA GLU A 110 -8.77 9.28 -2.52
C GLU A 110 -9.20 10.36 -1.53
N ILE A 111 -10.49 10.57 -1.36
CA ILE A 111 -11.04 11.59 -0.46
C ILE A 111 -10.68 11.25 0.98
N PHE A 112 -11.02 10.06 1.45
CA PHE A 112 -10.72 9.62 2.80
C PHE A 112 -9.20 9.58 3.05
N PHE A 113 -8.45 9.01 2.10
CA PHE A 113 -7.00 8.90 2.19
C PHE A 113 -6.33 10.28 2.36
N ASN A 114 -6.69 11.25 1.52
CA ASN A 114 -6.15 12.60 1.57
C ASN A 114 -6.58 13.36 2.83
N GLN A 115 -7.81 13.17 3.31
CA GLN A 115 -8.26 13.76 4.58
C GLN A 115 -7.42 13.25 5.76
N GLN A 116 -7.08 11.96 5.80
CA GLN A 116 -6.21 11.44 6.86
C GLN A 116 -4.78 12.00 6.78
N LEU A 117 -4.23 12.16 5.56
CA LEU A 117 -2.91 12.79 5.37
C LEU A 117 -2.90 14.23 5.87
N LEU A 118 -3.94 15.01 5.57
CA LEU A 118 -4.07 16.38 6.03
C LEU A 118 -4.10 16.47 7.56
N ARG A 119 -4.87 15.60 8.21
CA ARG A 119 -4.95 15.54 9.69
C ARG A 119 -3.58 15.28 10.31
N ILE A 120 -2.82 14.31 9.79
CA ILE A 120 -1.46 14.03 10.28
C ILE A 120 -0.56 15.26 10.09
N GLY A 121 -0.66 15.93 8.94
CA GLY A 121 0.12 17.13 8.68
C GLY A 121 -0.21 18.29 9.64
N GLU A 122 -1.46 18.43 10.04
CA GLU A 122 -1.91 19.41 11.04
C GLU A 122 -1.38 19.07 12.43
N GLU A 123 -1.51 17.83 12.87
CA GLU A 123 -1.02 17.35 14.16
C GLU A 123 0.50 17.58 14.32
N VAL A 124 1.29 17.26 13.28
CA VAL A 124 2.75 17.46 13.29
C VAL A 124 3.10 18.95 13.38
N ARG A 125 2.37 19.81 12.68
CA ARG A 125 2.59 21.27 12.71
C ARG A 125 2.32 21.85 14.09
N ASP A 126 1.25 21.44 14.73
CA ASP A 126 0.87 21.93 16.07
C ASP A 126 1.88 21.53 17.15
N GLU A 127 2.51 20.36 17.03
CA GLU A 127 3.58 19.92 17.92
C GLU A 127 4.87 20.70 17.73
N CYS A 128 5.18 21.15 16.52
CA CYS A 128 6.38 21.95 16.25
C CYS A 128 6.25 23.42 16.71
N THR A 129 5.04 23.88 17.02
CA THR A 129 4.75 25.27 17.43
C THR A 129 4.57 25.45 18.93
N ASN A 130 4.57 24.37 19.71
CA ASN A 130 4.52 24.34 21.17
C ASN A 130 5.88 23.98 21.77
#